data_8077fb644f5af8ac08bde7aa731065b2
#
_entry.id   8077fb644f5af8ac08bde7aa731065b2
#
_cell.length_a   1.000
_cell.length_b   1.000
_cell.length_c   1.000
_cell.angle_alpha   90.00
_cell.angle_beta   90.00
_cell.angle_gamma   90.00
#
_symmetry.space_group_name_H-M   'P 1'
#
loop_
_entity.id
_entity.type
_entity.pdbx_description
1 polymer ?
#
loop_
_entity_poly.entity_id
_entity_poly.type
_entity_poly.pdbx_seq_one_letter_code
_entity_poly.pdbx_strand_id
1 'polypeptide(L)'
;HAATLGMPSCAVVGAGVLGLCTAILAQRRGLQVTLYDRQPPGLGASYGNAGYLACELIDPLSTPATLRIAPKLWLDPNGPLALPLRHLPKLIPWLVRFVGAARPAAVASSQQGLRALNQASVPAWRRLLSPLGLGNHLVQSGYMLVWESENKQAEARSHAERLASCGISTRWLDRAALIKMEPEMGPQLSCGLFFPEAYRVQEPYSLVSALYDAFIQAGGTFFEVGVKRVQPVESDGVLIEHSEGEQRFDKAVICAGAWSRSLMKLLGLSVPVEAERGYHLTYRDLKGPLNYPMGSAERRFVMTPLESGLRVVGMSELGGLTLAPFKKRYDVLKRHACALIPGLKTKSEQCEVWMGHRPTLPDSLPVIDRHPHYRNIGFAFGNQHLGLTQAAVSAELLWKVMENEPTEVDMNLYRVNRF
;
A
#
# COMPACT_ATOMS: atom_id res chain seq x y z
N HIS A 1 18.34 -16.19 -27.88
CA HIS A 1 17.49 -15.32 -28.68
C HIS A 1 16.43 -16.08 -29.48
N ALA A 2 16.71 -17.29 -29.99
CA ALA A 2 15.75 -18.07 -30.77
C ALA A 2 14.57 -18.60 -29.90
N ALA A 3 14.79 -18.87 -28.61
CA ALA A 3 13.76 -19.41 -27.72
C ALA A 3 12.68 -18.38 -27.30
N THR A 4 12.92 -17.09 -27.52
CA THR A 4 11.97 -16.01 -27.16
C THR A 4 11.08 -15.58 -28.33
N LEU A 5 11.38 -16.02 -29.54
CA LEU A 5 10.69 -15.65 -30.79
C LEU A 5 9.26 -16.20 -30.96
N GLY A 6 8.69 -16.86 -29.98
CA GLY A 6 7.29 -17.34 -30.00
C GLY A 6 6.52 -17.01 -28.74
N MET A 7 7.16 -16.37 -27.75
CA MET A 7 6.50 -16.02 -26.49
C MET A 7 5.72 -14.72 -26.63
N PRO A 8 4.46 -14.68 -26.13
CA PRO A 8 3.73 -13.43 -26.08
C PRO A 8 4.47 -12.38 -25.25
N SER A 9 4.42 -11.14 -25.69
CA SER A 9 5.05 -10.04 -25.00
C SER A 9 4.07 -9.28 -24.11
N CYS A 10 4.57 -8.77 -22.99
CA CYS A 10 3.77 -8.00 -22.04
C CYS A 10 4.57 -6.80 -21.55
N ALA A 11 3.94 -5.63 -21.56
CA ALA A 11 4.46 -4.43 -20.92
C ALA A 11 3.81 -4.26 -19.55
N VAL A 12 4.62 -4.00 -18.52
CA VAL A 12 4.11 -3.63 -17.19
C VAL A 12 4.57 -2.20 -16.89
N VAL A 13 3.61 -1.31 -16.69
CA VAL A 13 3.87 0.11 -16.44
C VAL A 13 3.81 0.37 -14.95
N GLY A 14 4.96 0.63 -14.36
CA GLY A 14 5.14 0.83 -12.92
C GLY A 14 6.03 -0.25 -12.30
N ALA A 15 7.16 0.15 -11.71
CA ALA A 15 8.16 -0.73 -11.13
C ALA A 15 8.19 -0.65 -9.59
N GLY A 16 7.05 -0.39 -8.97
CA GLY A 16 6.85 -0.57 -7.53
C GLY A 16 6.67 -2.05 -7.19
N VAL A 17 6.38 -2.33 -5.95
CA VAL A 17 6.22 -3.72 -5.48
C VAL A 17 5.12 -4.46 -6.26
N LEU A 18 4.00 -3.81 -6.53
CA LEU A 18 2.91 -4.42 -7.29
C LEU A 18 3.30 -4.69 -8.74
N GLY A 19 3.95 -3.74 -9.40
CA GLY A 19 4.43 -3.92 -10.77
C GLY A 19 5.42 -5.07 -10.90
N LEU A 20 6.33 -5.19 -9.94
CA LEU A 20 7.30 -6.30 -9.90
C LEU A 20 6.63 -7.66 -9.67
N CYS A 21 5.68 -7.73 -8.74
CA CYS A 21 4.90 -8.96 -8.55
C CYS A 21 4.15 -9.36 -9.82
N THR A 22 3.52 -8.38 -10.47
CA THR A 22 2.80 -8.58 -11.73
C THR A 22 3.71 -9.08 -12.83
N ALA A 23 4.90 -8.49 -12.96
CA ALA A 23 5.90 -8.86 -13.96
C ALA A 23 6.44 -10.29 -13.74
N ILE A 24 6.76 -10.64 -12.51
CA ILE A 24 7.25 -11.98 -12.16
C ILE A 24 6.19 -13.05 -12.45
N LEU A 25 4.94 -12.80 -12.07
CA LEU A 25 3.85 -13.74 -12.34
C LEU A 25 3.54 -13.85 -13.83
N ALA A 26 3.72 -12.78 -14.60
CA ALA A 26 3.64 -12.82 -16.06
C ALA A 26 4.72 -13.75 -16.66
N GLN A 27 5.96 -13.65 -16.18
CA GLN A 27 7.05 -14.52 -16.59
C GLN A 27 6.74 -15.98 -16.30
N ARG A 28 6.15 -16.29 -15.14
CA ARG A 28 5.74 -17.66 -14.79
C ARG A 28 4.64 -18.20 -15.70
N ARG A 29 3.89 -17.33 -16.35
CA ARG A 29 2.87 -17.70 -17.35
C ARG A 29 3.42 -17.77 -18.77
N GLY A 30 4.72 -17.65 -18.94
CA GLY A 30 5.38 -17.75 -20.24
C GLY A 30 5.38 -16.47 -21.06
N LEU A 31 5.19 -15.33 -20.44
CA LEU A 31 5.24 -14.04 -21.13
C LEU A 31 6.66 -13.47 -21.10
N GLN A 32 7.03 -12.83 -22.20
CA GLN A 32 8.25 -12.00 -22.27
C GLN A 32 7.89 -10.60 -21.78
N VAL A 33 8.47 -10.17 -20.65
CA VAL A 33 8.03 -8.96 -19.95
C VAL A 33 9.03 -7.85 -20.06
N THR A 34 8.52 -6.64 -20.38
CA THR A 34 9.23 -5.37 -20.29
C THR A 34 8.56 -4.52 -19.22
N LEU A 35 9.35 -4.07 -18.27
CA LEU A 35 8.92 -3.23 -17.16
C LEU A 35 9.33 -1.79 -17.40
N TYR A 36 8.42 -0.84 -17.19
CA TYR A 36 8.65 0.59 -17.37
C TYR A 36 8.43 1.37 -16.09
N ASP A 37 9.31 2.28 -15.79
CA ASP A 37 9.10 3.30 -14.76
C ASP A 37 9.99 4.51 -15.06
N ARG A 38 9.56 5.69 -14.65
CA ARG A 38 10.37 6.91 -14.74
C ARG A 38 11.48 6.97 -13.70
N GLN A 39 11.43 6.12 -12.68
CA GLN A 39 12.40 6.02 -11.59
C GLN A 39 12.95 4.60 -11.52
N PRO A 40 14.12 4.39 -10.90
CA PRO A 40 14.59 3.04 -10.59
C PRO A 40 13.56 2.25 -9.77
N PRO A 41 13.54 0.90 -9.89
CA PRO A 41 12.56 0.08 -9.19
C PRO A 41 12.54 0.33 -7.70
N GLY A 42 11.32 0.44 -7.13
CA GLY A 42 11.10 0.57 -5.70
C GLY A 42 11.31 1.96 -5.11
N LEU A 43 11.63 2.99 -5.90
CA LEU A 43 11.80 4.35 -5.40
C LEU A 43 10.50 5.16 -5.35
N GLY A 44 9.37 4.59 -5.82
CA GLY A 44 8.05 5.18 -5.66
C GLY A 44 7.48 4.96 -4.25
N ALA A 45 6.15 4.84 -4.13
CA ALA A 45 5.46 4.68 -2.85
C ALA A 45 5.95 3.47 -2.04
N SER A 46 6.51 2.46 -2.68
CA SER A 46 7.04 1.25 -2.03
C SER A 46 8.30 1.51 -1.17
N TYR A 47 9.09 2.53 -1.50
CA TYR A 47 10.35 2.80 -0.82
C TYR A 47 10.16 3.12 0.66
N GLY A 48 9.20 3.96 0.97
CA GLY A 48 8.93 4.44 2.32
C GLY A 48 7.90 3.63 3.09
N ASN A 49 7.55 2.45 2.62
CA ASN A 49 6.57 1.62 3.30
C ASN A 49 7.03 1.25 4.72
N ALA A 50 6.07 1.12 5.65
CA ALA A 50 6.35 0.72 7.03
C ALA A 50 6.91 -0.70 7.16
N GLY A 51 6.78 -1.53 6.13
CA GLY A 51 7.22 -2.92 6.15
C GLY A 51 6.25 -3.87 6.83
N TYR A 52 5.27 -3.37 7.53
CA TYR A 52 4.25 -4.14 8.20
C TYR A 52 3.17 -4.58 7.22
N LEU A 53 2.75 -5.85 7.30
CA LEU A 53 1.66 -6.38 6.48
C LEU A 53 0.35 -6.27 7.26
N ALA A 54 -0.47 -5.31 6.88
CA ALA A 54 -1.66 -4.89 7.63
C ALA A 54 -2.88 -5.79 7.33
N CYS A 55 -2.74 -7.09 7.53
CA CYS A 55 -3.79 -8.08 7.24
C CYS A 55 -5.00 -7.97 8.18
N GLU A 56 -4.87 -7.27 9.30
CA GLU A 56 -5.95 -7.06 10.28
C GLU A 56 -6.85 -5.87 9.94
N LEU A 57 -6.55 -5.10 8.91
CA LEU A 57 -7.39 -3.98 8.49
C LEU A 57 -8.64 -4.52 7.78
N ILE A 58 -9.80 -4.25 8.38
CA ILE A 58 -11.09 -4.74 7.93
C ILE A 58 -12.06 -3.62 7.53
N ASP A 59 -11.73 -2.38 7.86
CA ASP A 59 -12.61 -1.24 7.60
C ASP A 59 -12.04 -0.32 6.51
N PRO A 60 -12.88 0.22 5.61
CA PRO A 60 -12.47 1.25 4.68
C PRO A 60 -12.20 2.56 5.43
N LEU A 61 -11.50 3.50 4.79
CA LEU A 61 -11.28 4.83 5.34
C LEU A 61 -12.58 5.61 5.47
N SER A 62 -13.47 5.49 4.49
CA SER A 62 -14.75 6.19 4.48
C SER A 62 -15.81 5.42 5.25
N THR A 63 -16.09 5.87 6.45
CA THR A 63 -17.16 5.36 7.31
C THR A 63 -17.90 6.54 7.92
N PRO A 64 -19.14 6.36 8.42
CA PRO A 64 -19.83 7.44 9.14
C PRO A 64 -19.03 7.98 10.33
N ALA A 65 -18.34 7.10 11.05
CA ALA A 65 -17.49 7.50 12.18
C ALA A 65 -16.33 8.38 11.72
N THR A 66 -15.65 8.01 10.64
CA THR A 66 -14.54 8.80 10.06
C THR A 66 -15.04 10.19 9.62
N LEU A 67 -16.19 10.25 8.95
CA LEU A 67 -16.74 11.52 8.48
C LEU A 67 -17.07 12.45 9.63
N ARG A 68 -17.51 11.93 10.77
CA ARG A 68 -17.81 12.75 11.96
C ARG A 68 -16.56 13.36 12.59
N ILE A 69 -15.44 12.66 12.57
CA ILE A 69 -14.20 13.13 13.20
C ILE A 69 -13.25 13.84 12.23
N ALA A 70 -13.44 13.69 10.91
CA ALA A 70 -12.54 14.24 9.90
C ALA A 70 -12.32 15.76 10.04
N PRO A 71 -13.35 16.60 10.25
CA PRO A 71 -13.12 18.03 10.44
C PRO A 71 -12.22 18.34 11.65
N LYS A 72 -12.40 17.62 12.75
CA LYS A 72 -11.57 17.76 13.94
C LYS A 72 -10.13 17.36 13.68
N LEU A 73 -9.93 16.26 12.95
CA LEU A 73 -8.59 15.79 12.57
C LEU A 73 -7.88 16.79 11.65
N TRP A 74 -8.62 17.37 10.71
CA TRP A 74 -8.08 18.36 9.78
C TRP A 74 -7.68 19.66 10.47
N LEU A 75 -8.49 20.13 11.42
CA LEU A 75 -8.23 21.36 12.15
C LEU A 75 -7.14 21.23 13.21
N ASP A 76 -6.78 20.01 13.61
CA ASP A 76 -5.70 19.76 14.57
C ASP A 76 -4.35 19.90 13.87
N PRO A 77 -3.48 20.85 14.29
CA PRO A 77 -2.15 21.01 13.68
C PRO A 77 -1.22 19.82 13.90
N ASN A 78 -1.48 18.99 14.92
CA ASN A 78 -0.77 17.74 15.19
C ASN A 78 -1.54 16.52 14.70
N GLY A 79 -2.62 16.71 13.96
CA GLY A 79 -3.48 15.65 13.48
C GLY A 79 -2.92 14.91 12.26
N PRO A 80 -3.44 13.70 11.99
CA PRO A 80 -2.97 12.87 10.89
C PRO A 80 -3.51 13.29 9.52
N LEU A 81 -4.55 14.12 9.47
CA LEU A 81 -5.21 14.52 8.22
C LEU A 81 -4.79 15.92 7.79
N ALA A 82 -4.39 16.05 6.53
CA ALA A 82 -4.03 17.33 5.92
C ALA A 82 -4.68 17.50 4.55
N LEU A 83 -5.27 18.66 4.30
CA LEU A 83 -5.88 19.04 3.04
C LEU A 83 -5.26 20.37 2.58
N PRO A 84 -4.17 20.34 1.78
CA PRO A 84 -3.55 21.57 1.29
C PRO A 84 -4.54 22.42 0.49
N LEU A 85 -4.67 23.70 0.84
CA LEU A 85 -5.65 24.60 0.24
C LEU A 85 -5.44 24.78 -1.27
N ARG A 86 -4.19 24.72 -1.73
CA ARG A 86 -3.88 24.83 -3.17
C ARG A 86 -4.43 23.68 -4.01
N HIS A 87 -4.55 22.50 -3.40
CA HIS A 87 -5.07 21.33 -4.09
C HIS A 87 -6.56 21.11 -3.87
N LEU A 88 -7.14 21.76 -2.88
CA LEU A 88 -8.53 21.53 -2.47
C LEU A 88 -9.56 21.61 -3.60
N PRO A 89 -9.52 22.60 -4.53
CA PRO A 89 -10.49 22.66 -5.63
C PRO A 89 -10.46 21.42 -6.52
N LYS A 90 -9.27 20.84 -6.75
CA LYS A 90 -9.11 19.62 -7.55
C LYS A 90 -9.55 18.36 -6.80
N LEU A 91 -9.55 18.41 -5.47
CA LEU A 91 -9.89 17.30 -4.60
C LEU A 91 -11.40 17.15 -4.39
N ILE A 92 -12.19 18.22 -4.55
CA ILE A 92 -13.63 18.22 -4.24
C ILE A 92 -14.40 17.07 -4.90
N PRO A 93 -14.24 16.75 -6.20
CA PRO A 93 -14.94 15.62 -6.80
C PRO A 93 -14.64 14.30 -6.12
N TRP A 94 -13.39 14.08 -5.71
CA TRP A 94 -13.00 12.89 -4.97
C TRP A 94 -13.63 12.85 -3.57
N LEU A 95 -13.66 13.99 -2.87
CA LEU A 95 -14.29 14.09 -1.55
C LEU A 95 -15.78 13.78 -1.60
N VAL A 96 -16.48 14.21 -2.64
CA VAL A 96 -17.92 13.88 -2.83
C VAL A 96 -18.08 12.38 -2.95
N ARG A 97 -17.26 11.70 -3.73
CA ARG A 97 -17.27 10.23 -3.86
C ARG A 97 -16.89 9.55 -2.54
N PHE A 98 -15.94 10.10 -1.83
CA PHE A 98 -15.53 9.59 -0.51
C PHE A 98 -16.69 9.65 0.49
N VAL A 99 -17.43 10.74 0.55
CA VAL A 99 -18.61 10.85 1.40
C VAL A 99 -19.68 9.83 0.97
N GLY A 100 -19.90 9.66 -0.34
CA GLY A 100 -20.84 8.66 -0.86
C GLY A 100 -20.45 7.23 -0.50
N ALA A 101 -19.15 6.94 -0.37
CA ALA A 101 -18.65 5.62 0.02
C ALA A 101 -18.88 5.28 1.49
N ALA A 102 -19.32 6.24 2.31
CA ALA A 102 -19.67 6.01 3.71
C ALA A 102 -21.10 5.51 3.92
N ARG A 103 -21.90 5.37 2.85
CA ARG A 103 -23.24 4.77 2.94
C ARG A 103 -23.13 3.32 3.43
N PRO A 104 -24.10 2.82 4.24
CA PRO A 104 -24.01 1.49 4.84
C PRO A 104 -23.73 0.35 3.84
N ALA A 105 -24.41 0.35 2.70
CA ALA A 105 -24.21 -0.68 1.67
C ALA A 105 -22.79 -0.59 1.04
N ALA A 106 -22.30 0.62 0.81
CA ALA A 106 -20.97 0.84 0.26
C ALA A 106 -19.88 0.42 1.27
N VAL A 107 -20.06 0.73 2.55
CA VAL A 107 -19.13 0.31 3.62
C VAL A 107 -19.09 -1.21 3.70
N ALA A 108 -20.22 -1.89 3.64
CA ALA A 108 -20.30 -3.35 3.68
C ALA A 108 -19.53 -3.98 2.52
N SER A 109 -19.69 -3.46 1.29
CA SER A 109 -18.94 -3.93 0.12
C SER A 109 -17.43 -3.70 0.27
N SER A 110 -17.05 -2.53 0.77
CA SER A 110 -15.63 -2.20 1.00
C SER A 110 -15.01 -3.11 2.06
N GLN A 111 -15.72 -3.39 3.15
CA GLN A 111 -15.27 -4.33 4.18
C GLN A 111 -15.07 -5.74 3.60
N GLN A 112 -16.01 -6.21 2.79
CA GLN A 112 -15.89 -7.51 2.13
C GLN A 112 -14.65 -7.57 1.24
N GLY A 113 -14.44 -6.54 0.42
CA GLY A 113 -13.29 -6.48 -0.49
C GLY A 113 -11.95 -6.39 0.24
N LEU A 114 -11.86 -5.58 1.28
CA LEU A 114 -10.64 -5.46 2.09
C LEU A 114 -10.29 -6.76 2.80
N ARG A 115 -11.27 -7.38 3.44
CA ARG A 115 -11.06 -8.65 4.15
C ARG A 115 -10.59 -9.74 3.20
N ALA A 116 -11.20 -9.85 2.02
CA ALA A 116 -10.85 -10.86 1.04
C ALA A 116 -9.38 -10.73 0.60
N LEU A 117 -8.92 -9.53 0.28
CA LEU A 117 -7.52 -9.30 -0.11
C LEU A 117 -6.56 -9.46 1.06
N ASN A 118 -6.87 -8.89 2.21
CA ASN A 118 -5.96 -8.90 3.35
C ASN A 118 -5.77 -10.31 3.92
N GLN A 119 -6.82 -11.11 4.01
CA GLN A 119 -6.72 -12.51 4.46
C GLN A 119 -5.90 -13.38 3.50
N ALA A 120 -5.92 -13.09 2.21
CA ALA A 120 -5.18 -13.84 1.19
C ALA A 120 -3.75 -13.32 0.99
N SER A 121 -3.36 -12.22 1.62
CA SER A 121 -2.10 -11.51 1.33
C SER A 121 -0.85 -12.30 1.69
N VAL A 122 -0.75 -12.83 2.91
CA VAL A 122 0.45 -13.59 3.33
C VAL A 122 0.60 -14.90 2.55
N PRO A 123 -0.45 -15.72 2.36
CA PRO A 123 -0.33 -16.89 1.50
C PRO A 123 0.12 -16.56 0.06
N ALA A 124 -0.38 -15.48 -0.51
CA ALA A 124 0.03 -15.03 -1.85
C ALA A 124 1.51 -14.64 -1.90
N TRP A 125 2.00 -13.92 -0.88
CA TRP A 125 3.41 -13.59 -0.75
C TRP A 125 4.28 -14.85 -0.68
N ARG A 126 3.86 -15.85 0.08
CA ARG A 126 4.60 -17.11 0.16
C ARG A 126 4.67 -17.82 -1.18
N ARG A 127 3.57 -17.87 -1.92
CA ARG A 127 3.55 -18.47 -3.27
C ARG A 127 4.48 -17.75 -4.23
N LEU A 128 4.58 -16.43 -4.11
CA LEU A 128 5.49 -15.64 -4.95
C LEU A 128 6.95 -15.86 -4.56
N LEU A 129 7.26 -15.78 -3.28
CA LEU A 129 8.63 -15.72 -2.77
C LEU A 129 9.31 -17.09 -2.65
N SER A 130 8.57 -18.14 -2.27
CA SER A 130 9.16 -19.46 -2.03
C SER A 130 9.89 -20.04 -3.23
N PRO A 131 9.33 -20.02 -4.46
CA PRO A 131 10.04 -20.51 -5.64
C PRO A 131 11.30 -19.71 -5.97
N LEU A 132 11.40 -18.49 -5.50
CA LEU A 132 12.57 -17.61 -5.72
C LEU A 132 13.63 -17.75 -4.62
N GLY A 133 13.37 -18.55 -3.59
CA GLY A 133 14.25 -18.64 -2.43
C GLY A 133 14.26 -17.38 -1.56
N LEU A 134 13.22 -16.57 -1.64
CA LEU A 134 13.12 -15.27 -0.94
C LEU A 134 12.17 -15.29 0.27
N GLY A 135 11.76 -16.46 0.74
CA GLY A 135 10.82 -16.60 1.84
C GLY A 135 11.27 -15.95 3.15
N ASN A 136 12.56 -15.79 3.36
CA ASN A 136 13.15 -15.15 4.54
C ASN A 136 12.85 -13.66 4.64
N HIS A 137 12.37 -13.01 3.57
CA HIS A 137 11.90 -11.62 3.62
C HIS A 137 10.62 -11.46 4.43
N LEU A 138 9.83 -12.52 4.58
CA LEU A 138 8.64 -12.53 5.44
C LEU A 138 9.01 -12.96 6.85
N VAL A 139 8.67 -12.14 7.83
CA VAL A 139 8.95 -12.39 9.24
C VAL A 139 7.64 -12.37 10.01
N GLN A 140 7.35 -13.44 10.78
CA GLN A 140 6.23 -13.45 11.72
C GLN A 140 6.64 -12.64 12.94
N SER A 141 6.47 -11.34 12.85
CA SER A 141 6.94 -10.37 13.85
C SER A 141 5.97 -10.16 15.01
N GLY A 142 4.68 -10.48 14.80
CA GLY A 142 3.64 -9.90 15.64
C GLY A 142 3.44 -8.42 15.33
N TYR A 143 2.41 -7.85 15.93
CA TYR A 143 2.09 -6.42 15.82
C TYR A 143 1.37 -5.99 17.10
N MET A 144 1.59 -4.75 17.48
CA MET A 144 1.01 -4.21 18.70
C MET A 144 0.25 -2.92 18.38
N LEU A 145 -1.03 -2.88 18.74
CA LEU A 145 -1.86 -1.68 18.63
C LEU A 145 -2.07 -1.14 20.04
N VAL A 146 -1.73 0.13 20.29
CA VAL A 146 -1.72 0.70 21.64
C VAL A 146 -2.65 1.90 21.78
N TRP A 147 -3.15 2.11 23.00
CA TRP A 147 -3.99 3.24 23.40
C TRP A 147 -3.37 3.93 24.61
N GLU A 148 -3.45 5.25 24.64
CA GLU A 148 -2.95 6.08 25.72
C GLU A 148 -4.04 6.38 26.76
N SER A 149 -5.23 6.71 26.30
CA SER A 149 -6.33 7.14 27.17
C SER A 149 -7.06 5.96 27.81
N GLU A 150 -7.21 6.00 29.13
CA GLU A 150 -7.94 4.96 29.87
C GLU A 150 -9.42 4.86 29.47
N ASN A 151 -10.04 5.97 29.09
CA ASN A 151 -11.43 5.98 28.65
C ASN A 151 -11.65 5.32 27.28
N LYS A 152 -10.59 4.94 26.60
CA LYS A 152 -10.62 4.23 25.31
C LYS A 152 -10.54 2.71 25.45
N GLN A 153 -10.38 2.16 26.66
CA GLN A 153 -10.26 0.72 26.86
C GLN A 153 -11.49 -0.05 26.39
N ALA A 154 -12.69 0.48 26.62
CA ALA A 154 -13.92 -0.16 26.13
C ALA A 154 -13.96 -0.24 24.60
N GLU A 155 -13.53 0.83 23.94
CA GLU A 155 -13.39 0.88 22.47
C GLU A 155 -12.37 -0.17 21.98
N ALA A 156 -11.23 -0.28 22.66
CA ALA A 156 -10.20 -1.26 22.34
C ALA A 156 -10.70 -2.69 22.48
N ARG A 157 -11.45 -2.99 23.54
CA ARG A 157 -12.06 -4.33 23.74
C ARG A 157 -13.11 -4.64 22.69
N SER A 158 -13.94 -3.67 22.34
CA SER A 158 -14.94 -3.81 21.28
C SER A 158 -14.26 -4.08 19.92
N HIS A 159 -13.16 -3.40 19.64
CA HIS A 159 -12.38 -3.64 18.43
C HIS A 159 -11.81 -5.07 18.41
N ALA A 160 -11.28 -5.55 19.53
CA ALA A 160 -10.79 -6.93 19.64
C ALA A 160 -11.89 -7.96 19.37
N GLU A 161 -13.11 -7.72 19.86
CA GLU A 161 -14.26 -8.60 19.61
C GLU A 161 -14.64 -8.61 18.12
N ARG A 162 -14.65 -7.46 17.46
CA ARG A 162 -14.89 -7.37 16.01
C ARG A 162 -13.84 -8.14 15.23
N LEU A 163 -12.57 -8.00 15.58
CA LEU A 163 -11.47 -8.72 14.94
C LEU A 163 -11.62 -10.23 15.12
N ALA A 164 -11.97 -10.68 16.33
CA ALA A 164 -12.21 -12.09 16.60
C ALA A 164 -13.35 -12.65 15.75
N SER A 165 -14.44 -11.88 15.54
CA SER A 165 -15.53 -12.27 14.65
C SER A 165 -15.11 -12.42 13.19
N CYS A 166 -14.00 -11.77 12.80
CA CYS A 166 -13.38 -11.87 11.49
C CYS A 166 -12.27 -12.92 11.41
N GLY A 167 -12.07 -13.73 12.46
CA GLY A 167 -11.04 -14.76 12.51
C GLY A 167 -9.64 -14.24 12.83
N ILE A 168 -9.52 -13.01 13.33
CA ILE A 168 -8.23 -12.40 13.67
C ILE A 168 -8.01 -12.52 15.18
N SER A 169 -6.97 -13.26 15.58
CA SER A 169 -6.61 -13.48 16.97
C SER A 169 -5.84 -12.30 17.53
N THR A 170 -6.23 -11.88 18.74
CA THR A 170 -5.51 -10.85 19.50
C THR A 170 -5.33 -11.28 20.94
N ARG A 171 -4.33 -10.70 21.60
CA ARG A 171 -4.11 -10.86 23.04
C ARG A 171 -4.21 -9.48 23.69
N TRP A 172 -5.06 -9.36 24.71
CA TRP A 172 -5.19 -8.13 25.48
C TRP A 172 -3.94 -7.90 26.32
N LEU A 173 -3.44 -6.68 26.29
CA LEU A 173 -2.32 -6.23 27.11
C LEU A 173 -2.77 -5.11 28.02
N ASP A 174 -2.69 -5.32 29.34
CA ASP A 174 -2.76 -4.22 30.29
C ASP A 174 -1.45 -3.43 30.28
N ARG A 175 -1.38 -2.35 31.06
CA ARG A 175 -0.18 -1.51 31.11
C ARG A 175 1.06 -2.32 31.49
N ALA A 176 0.95 -3.18 32.50
CA ALA A 176 2.09 -3.98 32.99
C ALA A 176 2.60 -4.94 31.92
N ALA A 177 1.70 -5.65 31.24
CA ALA A 177 2.06 -6.56 30.16
C ALA A 177 2.68 -5.82 28.97
N LEU A 178 2.13 -4.66 28.61
CA LEU A 178 2.62 -3.85 27.51
C LEU A 178 4.04 -3.34 27.76
N ILE A 179 4.31 -2.78 28.94
CA ILE A 179 5.64 -2.29 29.33
C ILE A 179 6.64 -3.42 29.43
N LYS A 180 6.22 -4.61 29.86
CA LYS A 180 7.09 -5.79 29.89
C LYS A 180 7.54 -6.19 28.48
N MET A 181 6.65 -6.11 27.48
CA MET A 181 6.97 -6.42 26.10
C MET A 181 7.78 -5.31 25.42
N GLU A 182 7.49 -4.04 25.75
CA GLU A 182 8.11 -2.85 25.17
C GLU A 182 8.57 -1.89 26.26
N PRO A 183 9.72 -2.15 26.89
CA PRO A 183 10.19 -1.40 28.06
C PRO A 183 10.52 0.08 27.79
N GLU A 184 10.81 0.44 26.54
CA GLU A 184 11.18 1.81 26.16
C GLU A 184 9.99 2.74 25.95
N MET A 185 8.76 2.20 26.06
CA MET A 185 7.54 3.00 25.86
C MET A 185 7.27 3.92 27.03
N GLY A 186 6.66 5.07 26.73
CA GLY A 186 6.27 6.05 27.72
C GLY A 186 5.19 5.54 28.69
N PRO A 187 5.12 6.13 29.91
CA PRO A 187 4.21 5.67 30.95
C PRO A 187 2.72 5.97 30.70
N GLN A 188 2.41 6.78 29.69
CA GLN A 188 1.02 7.17 29.39
C GLN A 188 0.20 6.06 28.72
N LEU A 189 0.80 5.00 28.26
CA LEU A 189 0.08 3.90 27.61
C LEU A 189 -0.82 3.18 28.60
N SER A 190 -2.11 3.00 28.26
CA SER A 190 -3.07 2.37 29.15
C SER A 190 -3.30 0.90 28.83
N CYS A 191 -3.32 0.53 27.53
CA CYS A 191 -3.56 -0.84 27.10
C CYS A 191 -3.11 -1.05 25.66
N GLY A 192 -3.11 -2.30 25.23
CA GLY A 192 -2.81 -2.67 23.87
C GLY A 192 -3.44 -3.99 23.44
N LEU A 193 -3.43 -4.22 22.13
CA LEU A 193 -3.76 -5.50 21.52
C LEU A 193 -2.50 -6.04 20.82
N PHE A 194 -2.13 -7.25 21.13
CA PHE A 194 -1.05 -7.94 20.44
C PHE A 194 -1.61 -8.92 19.42
N PHE A 195 -1.09 -8.86 18.20
CA PHE A 195 -1.49 -9.70 17.07
C PHE A 195 -0.39 -10.72 16.82
N PRO A 196 -0.47 -11.93 17.40
CA PRO A 196 0.63 -12.90 17.34
C PRO A 196 0.86 -13.45 15.93
N GLU A 197 -0.15 -13.44 15.07
CA GLU A 197 -0.07 -13.98 13.71
C GLU A 197 0.31 -12.94 12.66
N ALA A 198 0.61 -11.72 13.08
CA ALA A 198 0.98 -10.65 12.16
C ALA A 198 2.38 -10.82 11.58
N TYR A 199 2.54 -10.40 10.32
CA TYR A 199 3.80 -10.47 9.57
C TYR A 199 4.29 -9.08 9.20
N ARG A 200 5.60 -8.98 8.99
CA ARG A 200 6.24 -7.86 8.33
C ARG A 200 7.24 -8.37 7.30
N VAL A 201 7.70 -7.50 6.44
CA VAL A 201 8.89 -7.76 5.63
C VAL A 201 10.12 -7.27 6.40
N GLN A 202 11.24 -7.92 6.17
CA GLN A 202 12.49 -7.59 6.86
C GLN A 202 12.95 -6.16 6.52
N GLU A 203 12.93 -5.80 5.24
CA GLU A 203 13.20 -4.45 4.75
C GLU A 203 12.49 -4.26 3.40
N PRO A 204 11.57 -3.29 3.25
CA PRO A 204 10.82 -3.12 2.00
C PRO A 204 11.67 -2.92 0.77
N TYR A 205 12.71 -2.07 0.86
CA TYR A 205 13.58 -1.81 -0.29
C TYR A 205 14.41 -3.04 -0.68
N SER A 206 14.88 -3.81 0.28
CA SER A 206 15.61 -5.06 0.02
C SER A 206 14.73 -6.10 -0.67
N LEU A 207 13.45 -6.19 -0.27
CA LEU A 207 12.49 -7.07 -0.93
C LEU A 207 12.29 -6.66 -2.39
N VAL A 208 12.06 -5.39 -2.65
CA VAL A 208 11.86 -4.88 -4.01
C VAL A 208 13.09 -5.10 -4.87
N SER A 209 14.29 -4.86 -4.33
CA SER A 209 15.55 -5.11 -5.03
C SER A 209 15.73 -6.58 -5.37
N ALA A 210 15.39 -7.49 -4.45
CA ALA A 210 15.46 -8.93 -4.69
C ALA A 210 14.45 -9.39 -5.75
N LEU A 211 13.24 -8.82 -5.74
CA LEU A 211 12.23 -9.10 -6.78
C LEU A 211 12.69 -8.59 -8.15
N TYR A 212 13.28 -7.42 -8.20
CA TYR A 212 13.84 -6.86 -9.44
C TYR A 212 14.94 -7.76 -10.00
N ASP A 213 15.89 -8.19 -9.17
CA ASP A 213 16.95 -9.11 -9.60
C ASP A 213 16.39 -10.42 -10.14
N ALA A 214 15.40 -10.99 -9.48
CA ALA A 214 14.72 -12.19 -9.94
C ALA A 214 14.04 -11.98 -11.29
N PHE A 215 13.39 -10.83 -11.49
CA PHE A 215 12.77 -10.45 -12.76
C PHE A 215 13.79 -10.36 -13.88
N ILE A 216 14.92 -9.74 -13.67
CA ILE A 216 15.99 -9.61 -14.66
C ILE A 216 16.61 -10.98 -14.97
N GLN A 217 16.91 -11.77 -13.94
CA GLN A 217 17.48 -13.11 -14.12
C GLN A 217 16.56 -14.05 -14.93
N ALA A 218 15.25 -13.86 -14.83
CA ALA A 218 14.29 -14.62 -15.60
C ALA A 218 14.08 -14.09 -17.04
N GLY A 219 14.91 -13.14 -17.49
CA GLY A 219 14.89 -12.62 -18.86
C GLY A 219 14.07 -11.35 -19.05
N GLY A 220 13.64 -10.71 -17.96
CA GLY A 220 12.91 -9.45 -18.03
C GLY A 220 13.79 -8.28 -18.44
N THR A 221 13.17 -7.26 -19.02
CA THR A 221 13.83 -6.01 -19.42
C THR A 221 13.21 -4.84 -18.67
N PHE A 222 14.04 -3.91 -18.21
CA PHE A 222 13.59 -2.68 -17.56
C PHE A 222 14.01 -1.45 -18.34
N PHE A 223 13.06 -0.53 -18.57
CA PHE A 223 13.32 0.79 -19.16
C PHE A 223 12.96 1.88 -18.15
N GLU A 224 13.95 2.70 -17.81
CA GLU A 224 13.75 3.89 -16.96
C GLU A 224 13.30 5.06 -17.82
N VAL A 225 12.02 5.05 -18.19
CA VAL A 225 11.38 6.10 -19.00
C VAL A 225 9.97 6.33 -18.52
N GLY A 226 9.48 7.57 -18.70
CA GLY A 226 8.09 7.90 -18.41
C GLY A 226 7.16 7.43 -19.52
N VAL A 227 6.22 6.55 -19.20
CA VAL A 227 5.18 6.15 -20.15
C VAL A 227 4.14 7.25 -20.21
N LYS A 228 3.90 7.74 -21.44
CA LYS A 228 2.93 8.80 -21.72
C LYS A 228 1.55 8.25 -22.07
N ARG A 229 1.52 7.11 -22.74
CA ARG A 229 0.28 6.53 -23.24
C ARG A 229 0.38 5.03 -23.39
N VAL A 230 -0.69 4.35 -23.04
CA VAL A 230 -0.94 2.93 -23.35
C VAL A 230 -2.10 2.93 -24.34
N GLN A 231 -1.88 2.47 -25.56
CA GLN A 231 -2.84 2.60 -26.65
C GLN A 231 -3.14 1.23 -27.27
N PRO A 232 -4.42 0.84 -27.37
CA PRO A 232 -4.76 -0.35 -28.15
C PRO A 232 -4.47 -0.09 -29.62
N VAL A 233 -3.99 -1.12 -30.32
CA VAL A 233 -3.77 -1.07 -31.79
C VAL A 233 -4.53 -2.21 -32.43
N GLU A 234 -4.72 -2.12 -33.75
CA GLU A 234 -5.36 -3.17 -34.52
C GLU A 234 -4.65 -4.51 -34.34
N SER A 235 -5.38 -5.62 -34.47
CA SER A 235 -4.88 -6.99 -34.32
C SER A 235 -4.51 -7.36 -32.87
N ASP A 236 -5.28 -6.86 -31.89
CA ASP A 236 -5.16 -7.21 -30.47
C ASP A 236 -3.80 -6.90 -29.81
N GLY A 237 -3.05 -5.92 -30.36
CA GLY A 237 -1.81 -5.44 -29.77
C GLY A 237 -2.01 -4.21 -28.91
N VAL A 238 -0.93 -3.81 -28.23
CA VAL A 238 -0.86 -2.59 -27.42
C VAL A 238 0.40 -1.84 -27.77
N LEU A 239 0.29 -0.52 -27.93
CA LEU A 239 1.42 0.37 -28.16
C LEU A 239 1.72 1.13 -26.87
N ILE A 240 2.97 1.06 -26.42
CA ILE A 240 3.48 1.85 -25.30
C ILE A 240 4.24 3.05 -25.88
N GLU A 241 3.72 4.24 -25.61
CA GLU A 241 4.37 5.49 -26.01
C GLU A 241 5.08 6.09 -24.81
N HIS A 242 6.36 6.36 -24.94
CA HIS A 242 7.18 6.92 -23.88
C HIS A 242 8.07 8.06 -24.40
N SER A 243 8.85 8.68 -23.52
CA SER A 243 9.66 9.86 -23.85
C SER A 243 10.73 9.62 -24.92
N GLU A 244 11.12 8.36 -25.17
CA GLU A 244 12.19 8.02 -26.12
C GLU A 244 11.70 7.24 -27.35
N GLY A 245 10.38 7.03 -27.48
CA GLY A 245 9.82 6.33 -28.63
C GLY A 245 8.57 5.51 -28.32
N GLU A 246 8.34 4.49 -29.12
CA GLU A 246 7.19 3.61 -29.03
C GLU A 246 7.61 2.15 -29.12
N GLN A 247 6.85 1.28 -28.46
CA GLN A 247 7.06 -0.16 -28.55
C GLN A 247 5.74 -0.90 -28.49
N ARG A 248 5.61 -1.95 -29.31
CA ARG A 248 4.41 -2.78 -29.38
C ARG A 248 4.55 -4.03 -28.52
N PHE A 249 3.44 -4.42 -27.89
CA PHE A 249 3.32 -5.63 -27.08
C PHE A 249 2.00 -6.32 -27.37
N ASP A 250 1.94 -7.62 -27.03
CA ASP A 250 0.68 -8.37 -27.09
C ASP A 250 -0.27 -8.00 -25.96
N LYS A 251 0.27 -7.73 -24.79
CA LYS A 251 -0.48 -7.34 -23.59
C LYS A 251 0.19 -6.20 -22.86
N ALA A 252 -0.59 -5.46 -22.08
CA ALA A 252 -0.06 -4.45 -21.18
C ALA A 252 -0.84 -4.42 -19.88
N VAL A 253 -0.15 -4.10 -18.79
CA VAL A 253 -0.75 -3.91 -17.46
C VAL A 253 -0.32 -2.56 -16.91
N ILE A 254 -1.27 -1.76 -16.44
CA ILE A 254 -1.01 -0.48 -15.80
C ILE A 254 -0.99 -0.69 -14.29
N CYS A 255 0.19 -0.49 -13.69
CA CYS A 255 0.47 -0.57 -12.26
C CYS A 255 1.15 0.72 -11.78
N ALA A 256 0.76 1.87 -12.32
CA ALA A 256 1.48 3.13 -12.11
C ALA A 256 1.07 3.88 -10.83
N GLY A 257 0.37 3.24 -9.90
CA GLY A 257 0.00 3.81 -8.62
C GLY A 257 -0.80 5.10 -8.79
N ALA A 258 -0.40 6.15 -8.08
CA ALA A 258 -1.10 7.45 -8.13
C ALA A 258 -1.05 8.12 -9.51
N TRP A 259 -0.15 7.71 -10.39
CA TRP A 259 -0.04 8.23 -11.78
C TRP A 259 -0.92 7.47 -12.78
N SER A 260 -1.61 6.42 -12.35
CA SER A 260 -2.47 5.61 -13.23
C SER A 260 -3.64 6.39 -13.81
N ARG A 261 -4.15 7.39 -13.09
CA ARG A 261 -5.32 8.18 -13.50
C ARG A 261 -5.19 8.77 -14.90
N SER A 262 -4.03 9.39 -15.22
CA SER A 262 -3.81 10.01 -16.51
C SER A 262 -3.76 8.98 -17.64
N LEU A 263 -3.16 7.83 -17.41
CA LEU A 263 -3.11 6.73 -18.37
C LEU A 263 -4.51 6.14 -18.63
N MET A 264 -5.32 6.02 -17.59
CA MET A 264 -6.68 5.52 -17.69
C MET A 264 -7.58 6.46 -18.48
N LYS A 265 -7.44 7.76 -18.28
CA LYS A 265 -8.20 8.77 -19.02
C LYS A 265 -7.99 8.66 -20.52
N LEU A 266 -6.76 8.41 -20.96
CA LEU A 266 -6.44 8.21 -22.38
C LEU A 266 -7.05 6.93 -22.96
N LEU A 267 -7.45 5.99 -22.12
CA LEU A 267 -8.17 4.76 -22.49
C LEU A 267 -9.69 4.91 -22.40
N GLY A 268 -10.18 6.12 -22.18
CA GLY A 268 -11.61 6.40 -22.05
C GLY A 268 -12.21 6.04 -20.71
N LEU A 269 -11.38 5.85 -19.68
CA LEU A 269 -11.82 5.46 -18.35
C LEU A 269 -11.56 6.56 -17.32
N SER A 270 -12.58 6.87 -16.53
CA SER A 270 -12.47 7.85 -15.45
C SER A 270 -12.41 7.11 -14.11
N VAL A 271 -11.22 7.06 -13.53
CA VAL A 271 -10.99 6.39 -12.25
C VAL A 271 -10.52 7.43 -11.23
N PRO A 272 -11.23 7.61 -10.11
CA PRO A 272 -10.93 8.68 -9.15
C PRO A 272 -9.78 8.30 -8.21
N VAL A 273 -8.58 8.15 -8.74
CA VAL A 273 -7.36 7.93 -7.95
C VAL A 273 -6.87 9.27 -7.44
N GLU A 274 -6.68 9.39 -6.14
CA GLU A 274 -6.08 10.56 -5.51
C GLU A 274 -4.75 10.18 -4.87
N ALA A 275 -3.78 11.09 -4.92
CA ALA A 275 -2.52 10.90 -4.25
C ALA A 275 -2.67 11.25 -2.76
N GLU A 276 -2.73 10.24 -1.92
CA GLU A 276 -2.67 10.39 -0.46
C GLU A 276 -1.19 10.34 -0.05
N ARG A 277 -0.65 11.50 0.33
CA ARG A 277 0.76 11.63 0.66
C ARG A 277 1.00 11.12 2.09
N GLY A 278 1.85 10.10 2.19
CA GLY A 278 2.32 9.56 3.46
C GLY A 278 3.75 10.01 3.73
N TYR A 279 4.03 10.34 4.98
CA TYR A 279 5.35 10.81 5.42
C TYR A 279 5.99 9.77 6.29
N HIS A 280 7.32 9.62 6.20
CA HIS A 280 8.06 8.76 7.11
C HIS A 280 9.37 9.36 7.55
N LEU A 281 9.81 8.89 8.73
CA LEU A 281 11.12 9.11 9.28
C LEU A 281 11.78 7.75 9.48
N THR A 282 13.07 7.65 9.25
CA THR A 282 13.85 6.47 9.63
C THR A 282 14.97 6.93 10.55
N TYR A 283 14.94 6.49 11.81
CA TYR A 283 16.05 6.64 12.74
C TYR A 283 17.07 5.55 12.40
N ARG A 284 18.08 5.91 11.62
CA ARG A 284 19.06 4.95 11.12
C ARG A 284 19.84 4.29 12.27
N ASP A 285 20.15 3.02 12.07
CA ASP A 285 20.96 2.19 12.97
C ASP A 285 20.38 2.07 14.38
N LEU A 286 19.14 2.47 14.59
CA LEU A 286 18.44 2.38 15.86
C LEU A 286 17.46 1.22 15.82
N LYS A 287 17.83 0.08 16.42
CA LYS A 287 17.00 -1.14 16.46
C LYS A 287 16.31 -1.34 17.81
N GLY A 288 16.89 -0.80 18.87
CA GLY A 288 16.58 -1.16 20.25
C GLY A 288 15.30 -0.63 20.88
N PRO A 289 14.66 0.49 20.46
CA PRO A 289 13.52 1.03 21.19
C PRO A 289 12.25 0.20 21.10
N LEU A 290 12.08 -0.59 20.04
CA LEU A 290 10.93 -1.47 19.84
C LEU A 290 11.36 -2.88 19.51
N ASN A 291 10.61 -3.85 20.05
CA ASN A 291 10.72 -5.26 19.70
C ASN A 291 9.73 -5.67 18.61
N TYR A 292 8.60 -4.96 18.51
CA TYR A 292 7.50 -5.28 17.60
C TYR A 292 7.09 -4.07 16.78
N PRO A 293 6.57 -4.26 15.55
CA PRO A 293 5.83 -3.20 14.88
C PRO A 293 4.69 -2.71 15.77
N MET A 294 4.47 -1.40 15.81
CA MET A 294 3.52 -0.79 16.72
C MET A 294 2.70 0.28 16.02
N GLY A 295 1.39 0.26 16.23
CA GLY A 295 0.48 1.31 15.81
C GLY A 295 -0.10 2.04 17.01
N SER A 296 -0.25 3.36 16.91
CA SER A 296 -0.98 4.16 17.88
C SER A 296 -2.41 4.37 17.39
N ALA A 297 -3.40 3.90 18.15
CA ALA A 297 -4.80 4.04 17.79
C ALA A 297 -5.25 5.49 17.78
N GLU A 298 -4.77 6.28 18.72
CA GLU A 298 -5.16 7.69 18.88
C GLU A 298 -4.38 8.62 17.97
N ARG A 299 -3.07 8.41 17.81
CA ARG A 299 -2.21 9.26 16.99
C ARG A 299 -2.16 8.86 15.53
N ARG A 300 -2.64 7.68 15.20
CA ARG A 300 -2.80 7.17 13.82
C ARG A 300 -1.50 7.14 13.02
N PHE A 301 -0.46 6.58 13.61
CA PHE A 301 0.81 6.33 12.94
C PHE A 301 1.37 4.97 13.38
N VAL A 302 2.33 4.48 12.63
CA VAL A 302 2.96 3.18 12.83
C VAL A 302 4.46 3.34 12.97
N MET A 303 5.07 2.59 13.87
CA MET A 303 6.52 2.47 14.00
C MET A 303 6.92 1.03 13.79
N THR A 304 7.96 0.79 13.00
CA THR A 304 8.44 -0.56 12.70
C THR A 304 9.95 -0.64 12.90
N PRO A 305 10.44 -1.61 13.71
CA PRO A 305 11.87 -1.90 13.78
C PRO A 305 12.28 -2.67 12.52
N LEU A 306 12.95 -1.99 11.61
CA LEU A 306 13.47 -2.57 10.37
C LEU A 306 14.98 -2.79 10.47
N GLU A 307 15.53 -3.50 9.51
CA GLU A 307 16.98 -3.69 9.41
C GLU A 307 17.73 -2.34 9.29
N SER A 308 17.15 -1.40 8.54
CA SER A 308 17.70 -0.04 8.37
C SER A 308 17.60 0.85 9.61
N GLY A 309 16.75 0.49 10.59
CA GLY A 309 16.51 1.27 11.79
C GLY A 309 15.04 1.32 12.17
N LEU A 310 14.67 2.27 13.03
CA LEU A 310 13.27 2.48 13.41
C LEU A 310 12.59 3.39 12.39
N ARG A 311 11.60 2.86 11.70
CA ARG A 311 10.80 3.62 10.73
C ARG A 311 9.48 4.08 11.33
N VAL A 312 9.19 5.38 11.22
CA VAL A 312 7.96 6.01 11.69
C VAL A 312 7.19 6.47 10.47
N VAL A 313 5.97 6.00 10.31
CA VAL A 313 5.14 6.28 9.13
C VAL A 313 3.77 6.79 9.57
N GLY A 314 3.33 7.88 8.97
CA GLY A 314 2.01 8.42 9.24
C GLY A 314 1.62 9.51 8.27
N MET A 315 0.60 10.24 8.64
CA MET A 315 -0.03 11.31 7.88
C MET A 315 -0.85 10.82 6.69
N SER A 316 -1.93 11.51 6.45
CA SER A 316 -2.82 11.35 5.30
C SER A 316 -3.02 12.73 4.71
N GLU A 317 -2.15 13.11 3.77
CA GLU A 317 -2.20 14.43 3.15
C GLU A 317 -2.71 14.28 1.72
N LEU A 318 -3.91 14.78 1.47
CA LEU A 318 -4.53 14.75 0.15
C LEU A 318 -4.04 15.96 -0.67
N GLY A 319 -2.77 15.93 -1.06
CA GLY A 319 -2.06 17.07 -1.65
C GLY A 319 -1.71 16.94 -3.13
N GLY A 320 -2.17 15.89 -3.79
CA GLY A 320 -1.87 15.68 -5.22
C GLY A 320 -0.42 15.27 -5.48
N LEU A 321 0.00 15.39 -6.73
CA LEU A 321 1.27 14.86 -7.21
C LEU A 321 2.41 15.90 -7.29
N THR A 322 2.09 17.19 -7.27
CA THR A 322 3.04 18.23 -7.65
C THR A 322 3.56 19.11 -6.52
N LEU A 323 2.86 19.18 -5.38
CA LEU A 323 3.30 19.97 -4.25
C LEU A 323 4.52 19.35 -3.59
N ALA A 324 5.48 20.20 -3.17
CA ALA A 324 6.63 19.75 -2.39
C ALA A 324 6.19 19.21 -1.03
N PRO A 325 6.98 18.30 -0.40
CA PRO A 325 6.72 17.88 0.97
C PRO A 325 6.74 19.05 1.95
N PHE A 326 5.85 19.01 2.96
CA PHE A 326 5.82 20.03 4.00
C PHE A 326 6.63 19.58 5.21
N LYS A 327 7.66 20.34 5.57
CA LYS A 327 8.53 20.02 6.71
C LYS A 327 7.75 19.80 8.01
N LYS A 328 6.69 20.56 8.24
CA LYS A 328 5.86 20.46 9.44
C LYS A 328 5.26 19.06 9.64
N ARG A 329 5.06 18.27 8.56
CA ARG A 329 4.52 16.91 8.65
C ARG A 329 5.55 15.97 9.29
N TYR A 330 6.82 16.11 8.92
CA TYR A 330 7.88 15.35 9.56
C TYR A 330 8.04 15.71 11.04
N ASP A 331 7.91 16.99 11.37
CA ASP A 331 8.01 17.46 12.75
C ASP A 331 6.87 16.90 13.62
N VAL A 332 5.66 16.81 13.08
CA VAL A 332 4.52 16.16 13.74
C VAL A 332 4.83 14.69 14.04
N LEU A 333 5.36 13.94 13.06
CA LEU A 333 5.72 12.55 13.26
C LEU A 333 6.81 12.39 14.33
N LYS A 334 7.82 13.25 14.33
CA LYS A 334 8.86 13.23 15.36
C LYS A 334 8.26 13.42 16.75
N ARG A 335 7.35 14.40 16.91
CA ARG A 335 6.69 14.65 18.19
C ARG A 335 5.88 13.44 18.67
N HIS A 336 5.15 12.79 17.76
CA HIS A 336 4.39 11.59 18.09
C HIS A 336 5.30 10.42 18.49
N ALA A 337 6.34 10.17 17.73
CA ALA A 337 7.30 9.12 18.05
C ALA A 337 7.98 9.35 19.40
N CYS A 338 8.44 10.57 19.66
CA CYS A 338 9.07 10.96 20.92
C CYS A 338 8.10 10.91 22.10
N ALA A 339 6.82 11.18 21.88
CA ALA A 339 5.80 11.07 22.93
C ALA A 339 5.63 9.62 23.39
N LEU A 340 5.64 8.66 22.46
CA LEU A 340 5.51 7.24 22.79
C LEU A 340 6.83 6.61 23.25
N ILE A 341 7.95 7.06 22.69
CA ILE A 341 9.30 6.56 23.02
C ILE A 341 10.16 7.76 23.42
N PRO A 342 10.16 8.15 24.72
CA PRO A 342 10.88 9.36 25.17
C PRO A 342 12.37 9.37 24.84
N GLY A 343 13.00 8.20 24.78
CA GLY A 343 14.42 8.07 24.43
C GLY A 343 14.79 8.58 23.05
N LEU A 344 13.81 8.73 22.14
CA LEU A 344 14.07 9.25 20.80
C LEU A 344 14.41 10.74 20.75
N LYS A 345 14.11 11.50 21.80
CA LYS A 345 14.39 12.93 21.85
C LYS A 345 15.88 13.27 21.65
N THR A 346 16.76 12.38 22.06
CA THR A 346 18.21 12.54 21.91
C THR A 346 18.74 12.02 20.59
N LYS A 347 17.91 11.44 19.72
CA LYS A 347 18.31 10.77 18.47
C LYS A 347 17.83 11.50 17.21
N SER A 348 17.26 12.70 17.32
CA SER A 348 16.62 13.43 16.23
C SER A 348 17.53 13.78 15.05
N GLU A 349 18.85 13.87 15.26
CA GLU A 349 19.81 14.22 14.21
C GLU A 349 20.11 13.10 13.22
N GLN A 350 19.67 11.88 13.51
CA GLN A 350 19.94 10.69 12.69
C GLN A 350 18.73 10.29 11.80
N CYS A 351 17.74 11.17 11.67
CA CYS A 351 16.55 10.88 10.91
C CYS A 351 16.73 11.09 9.40
N GLU A 352 16.42 10.08 8.63
CA GLU A 352 16.19 10.18 7.21
C GLU A 352 14.69 10.40 6.96
N VAL A 353 14.33 11.32 6.05
CA VAL A 353 12.94 11.66 5.75
C VAL A 353 12.56 11.28 4.34
N TRP A 354 11.30 10.92 4.12
CA TRP A 354 10.78 10.59 2.81
C TRP A 354 9.27 10.79 2.75
N MET A 355 8.75 11.11 1.57
CA MET A 355 7.32 11.25 1.34
C MET A 355 6.93 10.46 0.10
N GLY A 356 5.87 9.67 0.18
CA GLY A 356 5.33 8.89 -0.92
C GLY A 356 3.89 9.23 -1.25
N HIS A 357 3.51 8.99 -2.50
CA HIS A 357 2.16 9.21 -3.01
C HIS A 357 1.41 7.89 -3.04
N ARG A 358 0.52 7.68 -2.08
CA ARG A 358 -0.32 6.47 -2.02
C ARG A 358 -1.49 6.62 -2.96
N PRO A 359 -1.75 5.64 -3.84
CA PRO A 359 -2.89 5.69 -4.76
C PRO A 359 -4.17 5.31 -4.00
N THR A 360 -5.04 6.27 -3.75
CA THR A 360 -6.22 6.08 -2.91
C THR A 360 -7.51 6.28 -3.68
N LEU A 361 -8.37 5.28 -3.62
CA LEU A 361 -9.71 5.32 -4.19
C LEU A 361 -10.75 5.60 -3.10
N PRO A 362 -11.88 6.23 -3.45
CA PRO A 362 -12.86 6.65 -2.43
C PRO A 362 -13.42 5.53 -1.57
N ASP A 363 -13.56 4.33 -2.13
CA ASP A 363 -14.10 3.15 -1.43
C ASP A 363 -13.03 2.29 -0.75
N SER A 364 -11.78 2.70 -0.75
CA SER A 364 -10.64 2.00 -0.16
C SER A 364 -10.28 0.67 -0.84
N LEU A 365 -10.86 0.34 -1.98
CA LEU A 365 -10.55 -0.87 -2.74
C LEU A 365 -9.68 -0.55 -3.95
N PRO A 366 -8.72 -1.43 -4.29
CA PRO A 366 -7.95 -1.26 -5.52
C PRO A 366 -8.79 -1.55 -6.76
N VAL A 367 -8.26 -1.17 -7.91
CA VAL A 367 -8.71 -1.67 -9.21
C VAL A 367 -7.85 -2.88 -9.54
N ILE A 368 -8.50 -4.02 -9.76
CA ILE A 368 -7.88 -5.25 -10.27
C ILE A 368 -8.80 -5.74 -11.37
N ASP A 369 -8.49 -5.38 -12.61
CA ASP A 369 -9.43 -5.60 -13.72
C ASP A 369 -8.71 -5.53 -15.06
N ARG A 370 -9.45 -5.77 -16.09
CA ARG A 370 -9.03 -5.52 -17.48
C ARG A 370 -9.97 -4.51 -18.12
N HIS A 371 -9.54 -3.93 -19.23
CA HIS A 371 -10.34 -2.97 -19.96
C HIS A 371 -11.65 -3.63 -20.45
N PRO A 372 -12.81 -2.96 -20.33
CA PRO A 372 -14.09 -3.53 -20.77
C PRO A 372 -14.14 -3.90 -22.25
N HIS A 373 -13.38 -3.20 -23.10
CA HIS A 373 -13.35 -3.42 -24.54
C HIS A 373 -12.04 -4.03 -25.05
N TYR A 374 -10.90 -3.66 -24.44
CA TYR A 374 -9.57 -4.12 -24.85
C TYR A 374 -9.05 -5.15 -23.85
N ARG A 375 -9.39 -6.42 -24.08
CA ARG A 375 -9.15 -7.52 -23.15
C ARG A 375 -7.67 -7.78 -22.85
N ASN A 376 -6.77 -7.29 -23.70
CA ASN A 376 -5.33 -7.42 -23.53
C ASN A 376 -4.68 -6.32 -22.68
N ILE A 377 -5.49 -5.38 -22.17
CA ILE A 377 -5.02 -4.31 -21.29
C ILE A 377 -5.61 -4.54 -19.89
N GLY A 378 -4.72 -4.73 -18.91
CA GLY A 378 -5.10 -4.95 -17.52
C GLY A 378 -4.69 -3.81 -16.60
N PHE A 379 -5.26 -3.78 -15.41
CA PHE A 379 -5.06 -2.74 -14.41
C PHE A 379 -4.89 -3.36 -13.02
N ALA A 380 -3.86 -2.93 -12.31
CA ALA A 380 -3.69 -3.23 -10.89
C ALA A 380 -3.09 -2.01 -10.20
N PHE A 381 -3.92 -1.24 -9.50
CA PHE A 381 -3.50 -0.04 -8.77
C PHE A 381 -4.55 0.37 -7.74
N GLY A 382 -4.20 1.32 -6.88
CA GLY A 382 -5.16 1.88 -5.95
C GLY A 382 -5.19 1.18 -4.59
N ASN A 383 -4.11 0.52 -4.20
CA ASN A 383 -4.03 -0.22 -2.94
C ASN A 383 -3.80 0.67 -1.71
N GLN A 384 -3.74 1.99 -1.87
CA GLN A 384 -3.55 2.97 -0.80
C GLN A 384 -2.30 2.64 0.06
N HIS A 385 -2.46 2.66 1.39
CA HIS A 385 -1.41 2.27 2.32
C HIS A 385 -1.21 0.75 2.43
N LEU A 386 -1.99 -0.03 1.70
CA LEU A 386 -1.92 -1.50 1.66
C LEU A 386 -1.18 -2.03 0.44
N GLY A 387 -0.40 -1.18 -0.23
CA GLY A 387 0.33 -1.57 -1.45
C GLY A 387 1.28 -2.74 -1.23
N LEU A 388 2.06 -2.74 -0.17
CA LEU A 388 2.94 -3.86 0.16
C LEU A 388 2.14 -5.08 0.59
N THR A 389 1.15 -4.91 1.45
CA THR A 389 0.30 -5.99 1.93
C THR A 389 -0.35 -6.75 0.78
N GLN A 390 -0.98 -6.03 -0.13
CA GLN A 390 -1.83 -6.60 -1.18
C GLN A 390 -1.12 -6.86 -2.51
N ALA A 391 0.17 -6.56 -2.63
CA ALA A 391 0.86 -6.63 -3.93
C ALA A 391 0.81 -8.01 -4.57
N ALA A 392 1.17 -9.06 -3.84
CA ALA A 392 1.21 -10.41 -4.39
C ALA A 392 -0.19 -10.93 -4.73
N VAL A 393 -1.17 -10.75 -3.87
CA VAL A 393 -2.55 -11.20 -4.11
C VAL A 393 -3.20 -10.43 -5.25
N SER A 394 -2.97 -9.12 -5.33
CA SER A 394 -3.50 -8.30 -6.44
C SER A 394 -2.95 -8.77 -7.78
N ALA A 395 -1.66 -9.06 -7.85
CA ALA A 395 -1.02 -9.56 -9.06
C ALA A 395 -1.55 -10.94 -9.47
N GLU A 396 -1.73 -11.85 -8.52
CA GLU A 396 -2.33 -13.18 -8.80
C GLU A 396 -3.74 -13.04 -9.38
N LEU A 397 -4.56 -12.22 -8.74
CA LEU A 397 -5.96 -12.02 -9.17
C LEU A 397 -6.04 -11.34 -10.53
N LEU A 398 -5.15 -10.40 -10.80
CA LEU A 398 -5.09 -9.74 -12.10
C LEU A 398 -4.87 -10.76 -13.22
N TRP A 399 -3.89 -11.64 -13.08
CA TRP A 399 -3.60 -12.62 -14.14
C TRP A 399 -4.73 -13.63 -14.31
N LYS A 400 -5.42 -14.00 -13.24
CA LYS A 400 -6.63 -14.81 -13.34
C LYS A 400 -7.73 -14.11 -14.13
N VAL A 401 -7.95 -12.81 -13.88
CA VAL A 401 -8.90 -11.99 -14.63
C VAL A 401 -8.49 -11.87 -16.10
N MET A 402 -7.20 -11.61 -16.37
CA MET A 402 -6.68 -11.47 -17.72
C MET A 402 -6.88 -12.74 -18.56
N GLU A 403 -6.77 -13.90 -17.94
CA GLU A 403 -6.83 -15.20 -18.61
C GLU A 403 -8.16 -15.95 -18.38
N ASN A 404 -9.17 -15.27 -17.85
CA ASN A 404 -10.51 -15.83 -17.57
C ASN A 404 -10.49 -17.08 -16.68
N GLU A 405 -9.58 -17.13 -15.71
CA GLU A 405 -9.53 -18.20 -14.72
C GLU A 405 -10.48 -17.90 -13.56
N PRO A 406 -11.04 -18.93 -12.91
CA PRO A 406 -11.90 -18.74 -11.76
C PRO A 406 -11.14 -18.15 -10.57
N THR A 407 -11.80 -17.31 -9.79
CA THR A 407 -11.26 -16.68 -8.59
C THR A 407 -12.09 -17.06 -7.37
N GLU A 408 -11.44 -17.20 -6.21
CA GLU A 408 -12.14 -17.42 -4.94
C GLU A 408 -12.73 -16.13 -4.38
N VAL A 409 -12.25 -15.00 -4.86
CA VAL A 409 -12.68 -13.66 -4.46
C VAL A 409 -13.67 -13.12 -5.49
N ASP A 410 -14.69 -12.40 -5.04
CA ASP A 410 -15.62 -11.71 -5.93
C ASP A 410 -14.95 -10.51 -6.60
N MET A 411 -14.55 -10.68 -7.86
CA MET A 411 -13.84 -9.65 -8.62
C MET A 411 -14.70 -8.44 -9.00
N ASN A 412 -16.02 -8.52 -8.85
CA ASN A 412 -16.89 -7.36 -9.07
C ASN A 412 -16.58 -6.21 -8.13
N LEU A 413 -16.03 -6.50 -6.96
CA LEU A 413 -15.63 -5.49 -5.97
C LEU A 413 -14.48 -4.59 -6.46
N TYR A 414 -13.68 -5.06 -7.41
CA TYR A 414 -12.46 -4.37 -7.87
C TYR A 414 -12.54 -3.90 -9.31
N ARG A 415 -13.72 -3.86 -9.89
CA ARG A 415 -13.91 -3.44 -11.30
C ARG A 415 -13.51 -1.98 -11.51
N VAL A 416 -12.93 -1.72 -12.68
CA VAL A 416 -12.52 -0.39 -13.11
C VAL A 416 -13.71 0.55 -13.34
N ASN A 417 -14.86 0.01 -13.71
CA ASN A 417 -16.06 0.78 -14.05
C ASN A 417 -17.10 0.88 -12.91
N ARG A 418 -16.70 0.61 -11.68
CA ARG A 418 -17.60 0.71 -10.52
C ARG A 418 -17.84 2.15 -10.05
N PHE A 419 -17.13 3.11 -10.60
CA PHE A 419 -17.20 4.52 -10.21
C PHE A 419 -18.19 5.32 -11.05
#